data_75969ff44079737b487c2411091cba84
#
_entry.id   75969ff44079737b487c2411091cba84
#
_cell.length_a   1.000
_cell.length_b   1.000
_cell.length_c   1.000
_cell.angle_alpha   90.00
_cell.angle_beta   90.00
_cell.angle_gamma   90.00
#
_symmetry.space_group_name_H-M   'P 1'
#
loop_
_entity.id
_entity.type
_entity.pdbx_description
1 polymer ?
#
loop_
_entity_poly.entity_id
_entity_poly.type
_entity_poly.pdbx_seq_one_letter_code
_entity_poly.pdbx_strand_id
1 'polypeptide(L)'
;PLFCAGITAYKAVKAAEPKKNKKIAIFGIGGVGHMAIQFAKIEGCEVSAISRKEKHLDVAKKLGTDNVFVYSSSQEQFLQDVDKKYGLFDAAIVFAPVDEVTDTAIKSIKKGGMVVVATVGKIPNFLAFEEKTIRGTLIGSRKDMEDVIKISDENKLEVVTETFPLEQANEALIKLKNSEIDARAVLIP
;
A
#
# COMPACT_ATOMS: atom_id res chain seq x y z
N PRO A 1 8.43 -12.29 -7.14
CA PRO A 1 7.30 -11.55 -6.54
C PRO A 1 6.66 -10.48 -7.46
N LEU A 2 7.37 -10.04 -8.54
CA LEU A 2 6.88 -8.98 -9.44
C LEU A 2 5.59 -9.34 -10.18
N PHE A 3 5.41 -10.60 -10.57
CA PHE A 3 4.27 -11.06 -11.40
C PHE A 3 2.92 -11.07 -10.70
N CYS A 4 2.87 -10.92 -9.39
CA CYS A 4 1.62 -10.77 -8.63
C CYS A 4 1.67 -9.49 -7.79
N ALA A 5 2.54 -9.42 -6.78
CA ALA A 5 2.59 -8.29 -5.88
C ALA A 5 3.08 -7.01 -6.57
N GLY A 6 4.11 -7.10 -7.43
CA GLY A 6 4.64 -5.94 -8.16
C GLY A 6 3.61 -5.33 -9.10
N ILE A 7 3.01 -6.14 -9.96
CA ILE A 7 2.01 -5.66 -10.92
C ILE A 7 0.76 -5.11 -10.22
N THR A 8 0.33 -5.73 -9.10
CA THR A 8 -0.80 -5.24 -8.30
C THR A 8 -0.48 -3.88 -7.67
N ALA A 9 0.72 -3.72 -7.11
CA ALA A 9 1.18 -2.47 -6.54
C ALA A 9 1.25 -1.36 -7.58
N TYR A 10 1.87 -1.64 -8.73
CA TYR A 10 1.97 -0.71 -9.86
C TYR A 10 0.60 -0.26 -10.35
N LYS A 11 -0.31 -1.23 -10.59
CA LYS A 11 -1.66 -0.93 -11.05
C LYS A 11 -2.44 -0.07 -10.04
N ALA A 12 -2.29 -0.33 -8.74
CA ALA A 12 -2.95 0.44 -7.69
C ALA A 12 -2.40 1.88 -7.64
N VAL A 13 -1.09 2.06 -7.75
CA VAL A 13 -0.47 3.39 -7.82
C VAL A 13 -0.94 4.15 -9.06
N LYS A 14 -0.94 3.49 -10.22
CA LYS A 14 -1.43 4.08 -11.48
C LYS A 14 -2.91 4.49 -11.40
N ALA A 15 -3.74 3.66 -10.75
CA ALA A 15 -5.15 3.96 -10.51
C ALA A 15 -5.37 5.16 -9.59
N ALA A 16 -4.41 5.47 -8.71
CA ALA A 16 -4.42 6.66 -7.86
C ALA A 16 -4.00 7.93 -8.60
N GLU A 17 -3.73 7.86 -9.90
CA GLU A 17 -3.35 9.00 -10.76
C GLU A 17 -2.15 9.77 -10.17
N PRO A 18 -0.98 9.11 -10.03
CA PRO A 18 0.19 9.69 -9.39
C PRO A 18 0.70 10.90 -10.20
N LYS A 19 1.22 11.88 -9.48
CA LYS A 19 1.92 13.03 -10.07
C LYS A 19 2.87 13.62 -9.04
N LYS A 20 3.86 14.36 -9.50
CA LYS A 20 4.85 15.02 -8.64
C LYS A 20 4.17 15.80 -7.50
N ASN A 21 4.64 15.59 -6.29
CA ASN A 21 4.17 16.19 -5.04
C ASN A 21 2.72 15.84 -4.64
N LYS A 22 2.08 14.88 -5.32
CA LYS A 22 0.78 14.38 -4.87
C LYS A 22 0.96 13.61 -3.56
N LYS A 23 0.18 13.95 -2.54
CA LYS A 23 0.21 13.28 -1.23
C LYS A 23 -0.57 11.97 -1.30
N ILE A 24 0.13 10.84 -1.26
CA ILE A 24 -0.48 9.50 -1.32
C ILE A 24 -0.26 8.76 -0.01
N ALA A 25 -1.36 8.32 0.62
CA ALA A 25 -1.34 7.42 1.76
C ALA A 25 -1.41 5.96 1.32
N ILE A 26 -0.55 5.09 1.86
CA ILE A 26 -0.58 3.65 1.59
C ILE A 26 -0.92 2.91 2.89
N PHE A 27 -2.11 2.31 2.93
CA PHE A 27 -2.63 1.54 4.05
C PHE A 27 -2.34 0.05 3.87
N GLY A 28 -1.52 -0.51 4.75
CA GLY A 28 -1.09 -1.90 4.72
C GLY A 28 0.25 -2.10 4.01
N ILE A 29 1.33 -2.06 4.80
CA ILE A 29 2.70 -2.24 4.33
C ILE A 29 3.11 -3.69 4.51
N GLY A 30 2.66 -4.52 3.63
CA GLY A 30 3.01 -5.94 3.53
C GLY A 30 3.56 -6.26 2.15
N GLY A 31 3.31 -7.50 1.69
CA GLY A 31 3.85 -8.02 0.43
C GLY A 31 3.49 -7.24 -0.86
N VAL A 32 2.48 -6.38 -0.84
CA VAL A 32 2.12 -5.50 -1.96
C VAL A 32 2.46 -4.04 -1.64
N GLY A 33 2.12 -3.59 -0.43
CA GLY A 33 2.28 -2.18 -0.05
C GLY A 33 3.72 -1.69 -0.08
N HIS A 34 4.72 -2.53 0.29
CA HIS A 34 6.13 -2.14 0.23
C HIS A 34 6.62 -1.84 -1.20
N MET A 35 6.05 -2.51 -2.20
CA MET A 35 6.33 -2.21 -3.62
C MET A 35 5.61 -0.96 -4.09
N ALA A 36 4.37 -0.72 -3.61
CA ALA A 36 3.60 0.46 -3.97
C ALA A 36 4.27 1.77 -3.50
N ILE A 37 4.96 1.75 -2.34
CA ILE A 37 5.78 2.88 -1.89
C ILE A 37 6.78 3.27 -2.98
N GLN A 38 7.54 2.32 -3.49
CA GLN A 38 8.59 2.59 -4.47
C GLN A 38 8.02 3.10 -5.80
N PHE A 39 6.96 2.49 -6.32
CA PHE A 39 6.30 2.98 -7.53
C PHE A 39 5.77 4.41 -7.37
N ALA A 40 5.15 4.73 -6.22
CA ALA A 40 4.68 6.08 -5.96
C ALA A 40 5.84 7.09 -5.82
N LYS A 41 6.97 6.68 -5.22
CA LYS A 41 8.18 7.52 -5.13
C LYS A 41 8.81 7.76 -6.49
N ILE A 42 8.87 6.77 -7.39
CA ILE A 42 9.36 6.91 -8.76
C ILE A 42 8.53 7.95 -9.53
N GLU A 43 7.22 8.00 -9.31
CA GLU A 43 6.33 9.01 -9.89
C GLU A 43 6.45 10.40 -9.22
N GLY A 44 7.34 10.55 -8.23
CA GLY A 44 7.59 11.81 -7.52
C GLY A 44 6.51 12.19 -6.51
N CYS A 45 5.70 11.24 -6.06
CA CYS A 45 4.70 11.47 -5.04
C CYS A 45 5.33 11.67 -3.65
N GLU A 46 4.64 12.40 -2.79
CA GLU A 46 4.89 12.44 -1.36
C GLU A 46 4.13 11.28 -0.70
N VAL A 47 4.85 10.29 -0.19
CA VAL A 47 4.29 9.01 0.25
C VAL A 47 4.26 8.92 1.76
N SER A 48 3.08 8.60 2.29
CA SER A 48 2.86 8.29 3.71
C SER A 48 2.49 6.82 3.87
N ALA A 49 3.27 6.08 4.67
CA ALA A 49 3.02 4.67 4.95
C ALA A 49 2.25 4.50 6.26
N ILE A 50 1.16 3.73 6.23
CA ILE A 50 0.29 3.48 7.38
C ILE A 50 0.26 1.97 7.68
N SER A 51 0.64 1.58 8.91
CA SER A 51 0.62 0.19 9.35
C SER A 51 0.38 0.10 10.86
N ARG A 52 -0.17 -1.04 11.32
CA ARG A 52 -0.28 -1.36 12.75
C ARG A 52 1.04 -1.87 13.36
N LYS A 53 1.98 -2.34 12.52
CA LYS A 53 3.23 -2.96 12.97
C LYS A 53 4.39 -2.01 12.68
N GLU A 54 5.15 -1.68 13.70
CA GLU A 54 6.34 -0.81 13.58
C GLU A 54 7.37 -1.38 12.59
N LYS A 55 7.60 -2.69 12.63
CA LYS A 55 8.53 -3.35 11.70
C LYS A 55 8.19 -3.11 10.22
N HIS A 56 6.89 -3.03 9.86
CA HIS A 56 6.48 -2.66 8.51
C HIS A 56 6.79 -1.20 8.18
N LEU A 57 6.69 -0.32 9.17
CA LEU A 57 7.03 1.09 9.01
C LEU A 57 8.54 1.30 8.88
N ASP A 58 9.36 0.45 9.52
CA ASP A 58 10.81 0.48 9.35
C ASP A 58 11.23 0.03 7.94
N VAL A 59 10.55 -0.98 7.38
CA VAL A 59 10.70 -1.35 5.96
C VAL A 59 10.31 -0.16 5.08
N ALA A 60 9.17 0.49 5.34
CA ALA A 60 8.71 1.64 4.58
C ALA A 60 9.73 2.80 4.57
N LYS A 61 10.32 3.11 5.73
CA LYS A 61 11.37 4.14 5.85
C LYS A 61 12.59 3.82 4.97
N LYS A 62 13.06 2.56 4.99
CA LYS A 62 14.20 2.11 4.15
C LYS A 62 13.90 2.26 2.66
N LEU A 63 12.64 2.07 2.26
CA LEU A 63 12.18 2.19 0.87
C LEU A 63 11.85 3.64 0.46
N GLY A 64 12.16 4.63 1.29
CA GLY A 64 12.12 6.05 0.96
C GLY A 64 10.76 6.72 1.13
N THR A 65 9.86 6.18 1.97
CA THR A 65 8.62 6.88 2.33
C THR A 65 8.92 8.20 3.06
N ASP A 66 8.14 9.23 2.79
CA ASP A 66 8.35 10.55 3.39
C ASP A 66 7.82 10.62 4.83
N ASN A 67 6.73 9.92 5.10
CA ASN A 67 6.10 9.87 6.41
C ASN A 67 5.67 8.47 6.79
N VAL A 68 5.63 8.19 8.10
CA VAL A 68 5.09 6.96 8.65
C VAL A 68 4.10 7.27 9.76
N PHE A 69 3.00 6.52 9.80
CA PHE A 69 1.97 6.63 10.83
C PHE A 69 1.62 5.25 11.37
N VAL A 70 1.68 5.10 12.69
CA VAL A 70 1.22 3.88 13.36
C VAL A 70 -0.30 3.95 13.48
N TYR A 71 -0.99 2.97 12.92
CA TYR A 71 -2.43 2.79 13.13
C TYR A 71 -2.64 1.94 14.38
N SER A 72 -2.51 2.55 15.57
CA SER A 72 -2.43 1.82 16.85
C SER A 72 -3.64 1.98 17.77
N SER A 73 -4.44 3.03 17.57
CA SER A 73 -5.53 3.41 18.47
C SER A 73 -6.87 3.44 17.75
N SER A 74 -7.77 4.29 18.20
CA SER A 74 -9.03 4.48 17.48
C SER A 74 -8.82 5.18 16.14
N GLN A 75 -9.72 4.92 15.20
CA GLN A 75 -9.78 5.62 13.92
C GLN A 75 -9.78 7.14 14.10
N GLU A 76 -10.56 7.64 15.06
CA GLU A 76 -10.70 9.06 15.32
C GLU A 76 -9.37 9.70 15.74
N GLN A 77 -8.66 9.08 16.68
CA GLN A 77 -7.35 9.57 17.13
C GLN A 77 -6.35 9.58 15.96
N PHE A 78 -6.31 8.51 15.16
CA PHE A 78 -5.44 8.44 13.98
C PHE A 78 -5.72 9.59 13.01
N LEU A 79 -7.00 9.86 12.70
CA LEU A 79 -7.38 10.93 11.77
C LEU A 79 -6.99 12.32 12.30
N GLN A 80 -7.17 12.57 13.60
CA GLN A 80 -6.74 13.82 14.24
C GLN A 80 -5.22 13.99 14.20
N ASP A 81 -4.45 12.93 14.47
CA ASP A 81 -2.99 12.97 14.44
C ASP A 81 -2.45 13.22 13.03
N VAL A 82 -3.06 12.59 12.02
CA VAL A 82 -2.70 12.80 10.61
C VAL A 82 -3.03 14.23 10.19
N ASP A 83 -4.23 14.71 10.45
CA ASP A 83 -4.67 16.04 10.02
C ASP A 83 -3.83 17.14 10.69
N LYS A 84 -3.58 17.03 11.99
CA LYS A 84 -2.76 17.98 12.74
C LYS A 84 -1.30 18.02 12.28
N LYS A 85 -0.71 16.87 11.97
CA LYS A 85 0.72 16.74 11.64
C LYS A 85 1.01 16.97 10.16
N TYR A 86 0.09 16.63 9.28
CA TYR A 86 0.37 16.49 7.85
C TYR A 86 -0.74 17.03 6.94
N GLY A 87 -1.98 17.10 7.43
CA GLY A 87 -3.18 17.41 6.67
C GLY A 87 -3.69 16.21 5.86
N LEU A 88 -4.83 16.38 5.21
CA LEU A 88 -5.48 15.34 4.43
C LEU A 88 -4.69 14.99 3.16
N PHE A 89 -4.79 13.73 2.74
CA PHE A 89 -4.13 13.22 1.55
C PHE A 89 -4.92 13.55 0.26
N ASP A 90 -4.23 13.58 -0.87
CA ASP A 90 -4.87 13.71 -2.20
C ASP A 90 -5.44 12.36 -2.66
N ALA A 91 -4.77 11.27 -2.30
CA ALA A 91 -5.24 9.92 -2.56
C ALA A 91 -4.80 8.93 -1.46
N ALA A 92 -5.53 7.83 -1.34
CA ALA A 92 -5.16 6.70 -0.49
C ALA A 92 -5.24 5.39 -1.27
N ILE A 93 -4.33 4.46 -0.97
CA ILE A 93 -4.31 3.10 -1.54
C ILE A 93 -4.43 2.11 -0.40
N VAL A 94 -5.40 1.19 -0.47
CA VAL A 94 -5.70 0.23 0.59
C VAL A 94 -5.35 -1.19 0.15
N PHE A 95 -4.40 -1.81 0.86
CA PHE A 95 -4.02 -3.23 0.69
C PHE A 95 -4.40 -4.07 1.91
N ALA A 96 -4.79 -3.46 3.02
CA ALA A 96 -5.22 -4.18 4.22
C ALA A 96 -6.67 -4.65 4.10
N PRO A 97 -6.97 -5.96 4.25
CA PRO A 97 -8.31 -6.52 4.09
C PRO A 97 -9.16 -6.31 5.36
N VAL A 98 -9.35 -5.07 5.77
CA VAL A 98 -10.07 -4.68 6.99
C VAL A 98 -11.00 -3.51 6.66
N ASP A 99 -12.29 -3.68 6.88
CA ASP A 99 -13.33 -2.68 6.53
C ASP A 99 -13.08 -1.31 7.19
N GLU A 100 -12.67 -1.31 8.48
CA GLU A 100 -12.33 -0.08 9.21
C GLU A 100 -11.17 0.70 8.56
N VAL A 101 -10.18 -0.01 8.00
CA VAL A 101 -9.05 0.62 7.31
C VAL A 101 -9.52 1.31 6.03
N THR A 102 -10.46 0.71 5.30
CA THR A 102 -11.06 1.33 4.11
C THR A 102 -11.83 2.60 4.49
N ASP A 103 -12.64 2.56 5.55
CA ASP A 103 -13.35 3.72 6.07
C ASP A 103 -12.38 4.83 6.50
N THR A 104 -11.31 4.47 7.20
CA THR A 104 -10.27 5.42 7.60
C THR A 104 -9.58 6.06 6.39
N ALA A 105 -9.27 5.28 5.37
CA ALA A 105 -8.68 5.81 4.14
C ALA A 105 -9.60 6.83 3.46
N ILE A 106 -10.92 6.55 3.39
CA ILE A 106 -11.91 7.48 2.83
C ILE A 106 -11.97 8.78 3.63
N LYS A 107 -11.92 8.70 4.97
CA LYS A 107 -11.93 9.89 5.84
C LYS A 107 -10.64 10.68 5.82
N SER A 108 -9.52 10.05 5.52
CA SER A 108 -8.19 10.68 5.51
C SER A 108 -7.86 11.46 4.23
N ILE A 109 -8.69 11.38 3.18
CA ILE A 109 -8.46 12.11 1.94
C ILE A 109 -9.28 13.40 1.87
N LYS A 110 -8.76 14.36 1.10
CA LYS A 110 -9.42 15.64 0.83
C LYS A 110 -10.75 15.44 0.09
N LYS A 111 -11.62 16.46 0.14
CA LYS A 111 -12.75 16.59 -0.78
C LYS A 111 -12.23 16.51 -2.24
N GLY A 112 -12.93 15.77 -3.09
CA GLY A 112 -12.48 15.49 -4.47
C GLY A 112 -11.31 14.49 -4.57
N GLY A 113 -10.83 13.95 -3.45
CA GLY A 113 -9.74 12.97 -3.43
C GLY A 113 -10.18 11.57 -3.88
N MET A 114 -9.20 10.66 -3.98
CA MET A 114 -9.42 9.30 -4.48
C MET A 114 -8.94 8.24 -3.50
N VAL A 115 -9.74 7.18 -3.31
CA VAL A 115 -9.31 5.94 -2.65
C VAL A 115 -9.25 4.81 -3.66
N VAL A 116 -8.10 4.14 -3.73
CA VAL A 116 -7.93 2.90 -4.52
C VAL A 116 -7.96 1.72 -3.56
N VAL A 117 -8.93 0.82 -3.75
CA VAL A 117 -9.08 -0.40 -2.96
C VAL A 117 -8.55 -1.58 -3.77
N ALA A 118 -7.43 -2.16 -3.32
CA ALA A 118 -6.76 -3.29 -3.96
C ALA A 118 -6.88 -4.58 -3.09
N THR A 119 -7.98 -4.72 -2.39
CA THR A 119 -8.29 -5.83 -1.49
C THR A 119 -9.79 -6.03 -1.40
N VAL A 120 -10.25 -7.06 -0.67
CA VAL A 120 -11.66 -7.21 -0.29
C VAL A 120 -11.99 -6.31 0.89
N GLY A 121 -13.16 -5.68 0.87
CA GLY A 121 -13.65 -4.82 1.94
C GLY A 121 -15.03 -4.26 1.63
N LYS A 122 -15.69 -3.75 2.63
CA LYS A 122 -16.95 -3.03 2.49
C LYS A 122 -16.68 -1.53 2.35
N ILE A 123 -17.45 -0.88 1.51
CA ILE A 123 -17.47 0.57 1.42
C ILE A 123 -18.52 1.05 2.45
N PRO A 124 -18.11 1.84 3.44
CA PRO A 124 -19.02 2.39 4.44
C PRO A 124 -19.92 3.48 3.82
N ASN A 125 -20.66 4.20 4.64
CA ASN A 125 -21.49 5.32 4.21
C ASN A 125 -20.67 6.34 3.42
N PHE A 126 -21.08 6.54 2.18
CA PHE A 126 -20.42 7.42 1.22
C PHE A 126 -21.18 8.74 1.10
N LEU A 127 -20.50 9.85 1.35
CA LEU A 127 -21.09 11.17 1.28
C LEU A 127 -20.86 11.79 -0.10
N ALA A 128 -21.89 11.79 -0.93
CA ALA A 128 -21.81 12.27 -2.32
C ALA A 128 -21.32 13.72 -2.46
N PHE A 129 -21.63 14.58 -1.48
CA PHE A 129 -21.20 15.99 -1.50
C PHE A 129 -19.71 16.21 -1.20
N GLU A 130 -18.99 15.17 -0.82
CA GLU A 130 -17.52 15.23 -0.69
C GLU A 130 -16.81 15.00 -2.03
N GLU A 131 -17.52 14.62 -3.08
CA GLU A 131 -16.99 14.41 -4.44
C GLU A 131 -15.81 13.43 -4.51
N LYS A 132 -15.65 12.57 -3.50
CA LYS A 132 -14.58 11.58 -3.43
C LYS A 132 -14.81 10.47 -4.45
N THR A 133 -13.74 9.93 -5.00
CA THR A 133 -13.78 8.77 -5.90
C THR A 133 -13.30 7.53 -5.16
N ILE A 134 -14.01 6.41 -5.29
CA ILE A 134 -13.56 5.09 -4.83
C ILE A 134 -13.38 4.20 -6.06
N ARG A 135 -12.18 3.65 -6.24
CA ARG A 135 -11.82 2.81 -7.39
C ARG A 135 -11.28 1.47 -6.91
N GLY A 136 -11.90 0.39 -7.38
CA GLY A 136 -11.36 -0.95 -7.22
C GLY A 136 -10.24 -1.22 -8.22
N THR A 137 -9.24 -2.03 -7.85
CA THR A 137 -8.21 -2.52 -8.76
C THR A 137 -7.83 -3.96 -8.42
N LEU A 138 -7.41 -4.71 -9.44
CA LEU A 138 -7.00 -6.11 -9.27
C LEU A 138 -5.88 -6.43 -10.27
N ILE A 139 -4.76 -6.94 -9.76
CA ILE A 139 -3.59 -7.37 -10.56
C ILE A 139 -3.22 -6.29 -11.60
N GLY A 140 -3.11 -6.64 -12.86
CA GLY A 140 -2.82 -5.75 -13.97
C GLY A 140 -2.89 -6.49 -15.31
N SER A 141 -2.76 -5.75 -16.40
CA SER A 141 -2.71 -6.26 -17.77
C SER A 141 -1.28 -6.72 -18.14
N ARG A 142 -1.14 -7.39 -19.31
CA ARG A 142 0.17 -7.69 -19.87
C ARG A 142 1.01 -6.43 -20.04
N LYS A 143 0.41 -5.34 -20.51
CA LYS A 143 1.10 -4.05 -20.68
C LYS A 143 1.59 -3.49 -19.33
N ASP A 144 0.79 -3.59 -18.27
CA ASP A 144 1.23 -3.18 -16.93
C ASP A 144 2.43 -4.01 -16.47
N MET A 145 2.51 -5.32 -16.84
CA MET A 145 3.66 -6.16 -16.51
C MET A 145 4.92 -5.78 -17.28
N GLU A 146 4.81 -5.47 -18.56
CA GLU A 146 5.94 -4.95 -19.37
C GLU A 146 6.49 -3.66 -18.75
N ASP A 147 5.60 -2.74 -18.34
CA ASP A 147 5.98 -1.50 -17.65
C ASP A 147 6.68 -1.79 -16.31
N VAL A 148 6.15 -2.73 -15.50
CA VAL A 148 6.77 -3.14 -14.23
C VAL A 148 8.16 -3.69 -14.42
N ILE A 149 8.38 -4.56 -15.40
CA ILE A 149 9.71 -5.13 -15.69
C ILE A 149 10.69 -4.01 -16.05
N LYS A 150 10.29 -3.11 -16.96
CA LYS A 150 11.10 -1.98 -17.36
C LYS A 150 11.45 -1.05 -16.19
N ILE A 151 10.46 -0.63 -15.42
CA ILE A 151 10.66 0.24 -14.26
C ILE A 151 11.54 -0.43 -13.21
N SER A 152 11.39 -1.75 -13.01
CA SER A 152 12.17 -2.54 -12.06
C SER A 152 13.66 -2.57 -12.43
N ASP A 153 13.96 -2.71 -13.72
CA ASP A 153 15.31 -2.72 -14.24
C ASP A 153 15.97 -1.33 -14.13
N GLU A 154 15.25 -0.29 -14.55
CA GLU A 154 15.74 1.09 -14.56
C GLU A 154 15.95 1.68 -13.14
N ASN A 155 15.09 1.32 -12.18
CA ASN A 155 15.07 1.93 -10.85
C ASN A 155 15.54 0.98 -9.72
N LYS A 156 15.95 -0.24 -10.06
CA LYS A 156 16.43 -1.25 -9.09
C LYS A 156 15.47 -1.45 -7.92
N LEU A 157 14.21 -1.74 -8.24
CA LEU A 157 13.19 -1.98 -7.20
C LEU A 157 13.65 -3.03 -6.20
N GLU A 158 13.57 -2.71 -4.94
CA GLU A 158 13.88 -3.62 -3.86
C GLU A 158 12.66 -4.45 -3.49
N VAL A 159 12.79 -5.78 -3.57
CA VAL A 159 11.76 -6.71 -3.10
C VAL A 159 12.22 -7.35 -1.80
N VAL A 160 11.61 -6.94 -0.71
CA VAL A 160 11.91 -7.51 0.61
C VAL A 160 11.36 -8.94 0.68
N THR A 161 12.27 -9.92 0.87
CA THR A 161 11.92 -11.35 0.88
C THR A 161 12.55 -12.08 2.06
N GLU A 162 11.83 -13.05 2.61
CA GLU A 162 12.36 -14.13 3.44
C GLU A 162 12.36 -15.42 2.62
N THR A 163 13.48 -16.13 2.59
CA THR A 163 13.61 -17.39 1.85
C THR A 163 13.43 -18.59 2.77
N PHE A 164 12.72 -19.59 2.30
CA PHE A 164 12.47 -20.86 2.98
C PHE A 164 12.81 -22.02 2.04
N PRO A 165 13.40 -23.12 2.53
CA PRO A 165 13.45 -24.37 1.77
C PRO A 165 12.06 -24.84 1.37
N LEU A 166 11.92 -25.53 0.23
CA LEU A 166 10.62 -26.00 -0.26
C LEU A 166 9.90 -26.89 0.77
N GLU A 167 10.64 -27.69 1.53
CA GLU A 167 10.13 -28.57 2.58
C GLU A 167 9.46 -27.80 3.73
N GLN A 168 9.82 -26.54 3.92
CA GLN A 168 9.25 -25.65 4.94
C GLN A 168 8.05 -24.84 4.43
N ALA A 169 7.43 -25.21 3.31
CA ALA A 169 6.31 -24.49 2.74
C ALA A 169 5.16 -24.28 3.74
N ASN A 170 4.82 -25.32 4.53
CA ASN A 170 3.78 -25.21 5.55
C ASN A 170 4.15 -24.24 6.69
N GLU A 171 5.41 -24.21 7.10
CA GLU A 171 5.90 -23.25 8.11
C GLU A 171 5.79 -21.81 7.58
N ALA A 172 6.24 -21.58 6.34
CA ALA A 172 6.11 -20.29 5.69
C ALA A 172 4.65 -19.80 5.59
N LEU A 173 3.71 -20.72 5.28
CA LEU A 173 2.28 -20.41 5.25
C LEU A 173 1.72 -20.06 6.64
N ILE A 174 2.15 -20.77 7.68
CA ILE A 174 1.75 -20.48 9.07
C ILE A 174 2.27 -19.09 9.49
N LYS A 175 3.54 -18.80 9.25
CA LYS A 175 4.14 -17.47 9.53
C LYS A 175 3.42 -16.36 8.77
N LEU A 176 3.09 -16.60 7.50
CA LEU A 176 2.33 -15.64 6.69
C LEU A 176 0.94 -15.37 7.29
N LYS A 177 0.21 -16.43 7.68
CA LYS A 177 -1.11 -16.34 8.32
C LYS A 177 -1.05 -15.56 9.63
N ASN A 178 0.00 -15.76 10.42
CA ASN A 178 0.23 -15.05 11.69
C ASN A 178 0.80 -13.63 11.48
N SER A 179 1.01 -13.21 10.23
CA SER A 179 1.65 -11.94 9.86
C SER A 179 3.06 -11.80 10.48
N GLU A 180 3.82 -12.88 10.55
CA GLU A 180 5.20 -12.91 11.07
C GLU A 180 6.22 -12.62 9.95
N ILE A 181 5.81 -12.68 8.68
CA ILE A 181 6.63 -12.35 7.52
C ILE A 181 6.53 -10.85 7.23
N ASP A 182 7.67 -10.19 7.03
CA ASP A 182 7.71 -8.73 6.89
C ASP A 182 7.18 -8.23 5.54
N ALA A 183 7.44 -8.96 4.46
CA ALA A 183 6.92 -8.62 3.14
C ALA A 183 6.54 -9.85 2.31
N ARG A 184 7.51 -10.64 1.81
CA ARG A 184 7.26 -11.79 0.91
C ARG A 184 8.04 -13.03 1.34
N ALA A 185 7.36 -14.17 1.46
CA ALA A 185 8.03 -15.46 1.55
C ALA A 185 8.35 -15.99 0.14
N VAL A 186 9.54 -16.54 -0.04
CA VAL A 186 9.98 -17.21 -1.28
C VAL A 186 10.46 -18.60 -0.91
N LEU A 187 9.85 -19.60 -1.52
CA LEU A 187 10.30 -21.01 -1.40
C LEU A 187 11.40 -21.27 -2.42
N ILE A 188 12.48 -21.88 -1.96
CA ILE A 188 13.63 -22.27 -2.79
C ILE A 188 13.66 -23.80 -2.87
N PRO A 189 13.73 -24.39 -4.07
CA PRO A 189 13.87 -25.84 -4.26
C PRO A 189 15.17 -26.38 -3.70
#